data_0d5b8bd4f44bc32d34f0e8ac529651a6
#
_entry.id   0d5b8bd4f44bc32d34f0e8ac529651a6
#
_cell.length_a   1.000
_cell.length_b   1.000
_cell.length_c   1.000
_cell.angle_alpha   90.00
_cell.angle_beta   90.00
_cell.angle_gamma   90.00
#
_symmetry.space_group_name_H-M   'P 1'
#
loop_
_entity.id
_entity.type
_entity.pdbx_description
1 polymer ?
#
loop_
_entity_poly.entity_id
_entity_poly.type
_entity_poly.pdbx_seq_one_letter_code
_entity_poly.pdbx_strand_id
1 'polypeptide(L)'
;RDYAVDVPSPGSVVREATREMGKLLRDIMKLNLDSRNFRIMGPDETSSNRLSALFEVTDRTWVAQTLPEDEHLSPDGRVMEILSEHTCQGWLEGYLLTGRHGLFSCYEAFIHIIDSMFNQHAKWLKVSSKEISWRSPIASLNYLLTSHVWRQDHNGFSHQDPGFIDHV
;
A
#
# COMPACT_ATOMS: atom_id res chain seq x y z
N ARG A 1 -4.56 -20.52 -2.20
CA ARG A 1 -4.05 -21.46 -1.14
C ARG A 1 -2.54 -21.36 -1.00
N ASP A 2 -1.79 -21.05 -2.04
CA ASP A 2 -0.34 -21.02 -2.05
C ASP A 2 0.27 -19.94 -1.12
N TYR A 3 -0.52 -18.91 -0.78
CA TYR A 3 -0.15 -17.84 0.15
C TYR A 3 -0.86 -17.94 1.51
N ALA A 4 -1.51 -19.06 1.78
CA ALA A 4 -2.17 -19.26 3.07
C ALA A 4 -1.14 -19.43 4.18
N VAL A 5 -1.38 -18.76 5.30
CA VAL A 5 -0.58 -18.94 6.52
C VAL A 5 -0.91 -20.32 7.10
N ASP A 6 0.14 -21.11 7.37
CA ASP A 6 -0.03 -22.39 8.01
C ASP A 6 -0.41 -22.23 9.49
N VAL A 7 -1.54 -22.84 9.88
CA VAL A 7 -2.03 -22.88 11.26
C VAL A 7 -2.36 -24.33 11.59
N PRO A 8 -1.37 -25.07 12.13
CA PRO A 8 -1.52 -26.52 12.38
C PRO A 8 -2.68 -26.87 13.30
N SER A 9 -2.96 -26.01 14.29
CA SER A 9 -4.11 -26.16 15.17
C SER A 9 -4.51 -24.80 15.77
N PRO A 10 -5.78 -24.60 16.17
CA PRO A 10 -6.24 -23.36 16.79
C PRO A 10 -5.39 -22.96 17.99
N GLY A 11 -4.94 -21.71 18.04
CA GLY A 11 -4.14 -21.16 19.14
C GLY A 11 -2.67 -21.61 19.17
N SER A 12 -2.21 -22.42 18.21
CA SER A 12 -0.82 -22.93 18.18
C SER A 12 0.21 -21.93 17.71
N VAL A 13 -0.20 -20.84 17.05
CA VAL A 13 0.70 -19.82 16.52
C VAL A 13 0.19 -18.42 16.85
N VAL A 14 1.14 -17.50 17.09
CA VAL A 14 0.88 -16.07 17.25
C VAL A 14 1.49 -15.37 16.05
N ARG A 15 0.71 -14.54 15.36
CA ARG A 15 1.14 -13.81 14.17
C ARG A 15 0.59 -12.39 14.16
N GLU A 16 1.35 -11.49 13.53
CA GLU A 16 0.92 -10.11 13.26
C GLU A 16 0.35 -10.05 11.83
N ALA A 17 -0.90 -9.64 11.68
CA ALA A 17 -1.59 -9.61 10.37
C ALA A 17 -0.83 -8.80 9.31
N THR A 18 -0.34 -7.60 9.66
CA THR A 18 0.40 -6.73 8.73
C THR A 18 1.78 -7.30 8.38
N ARG A 19 2.44 -8.00 9.29
CA ARG A 19 3.70 -8.69 8.99
C ARG A 19 3.51 -9.83 7.98
N GLU A 20 2.44 -10.61 8.13
CA GLU A 20 2.10 -11.65 7.14
C GLU A 20 1.67 -11.02 5.80
N MET A 21 0.95 -9.90 5.82
CA MET A 21 0.66 -9.12 4.62
C MET A 21 1.95 -8.64 3.94
N GLY A 22 2.95 -8.18 4.72
CA GLY A 22 4.26 -7.78 4.18
C GLY A 22 4.95 -8.90 3.39
N LYS A 23 4.88 -10.14 3.89
CA LYS A 23 5.42 -11.32 3.17
C LYS A 23 4.65 -11.58 1.87
N LEU A 24 3.31 -11.51 1.91
CA LEU A 24 2.48 -11.65 0.71
C LEU A 24 2.81 -10.57 -0.33
N LEU A 25 2.93 -9.33 0.10
CA LEU A 25 3.28 -8.21 -0.79
C LEU A 25 4.69 -8.35 -1.37
N ARG A 26 5.65 -8.85 -0.61
CA ARG A 26 6.99 -9.22 -1.10
C ARG A 26 6.89 -10.24 -2.23
N ASP A 27 6.10 -11.28 -2.05
CA ASP A 27 5.96 -12.36 -3.04
C ASP A 27 5.23 -11.86 -4.30
N ILE A 28 4.19 -11.03 -4.15
CA ILE A 28 3.54 -10.35 -5.27
C ILE A 28 4.55 -9.44 -5.99
N MET A 29 5.33 -8.66 -5.25
CA MET A 29 6.37 -7.78 -5.82
C MET A 29 7.37 -8.58 -6.64
N LYS A 30 7.87 -9.69 -6.09
CA LYS A 30 8.82 -10.58 -6.76
C LYS A 30 8.27 -11.13 -8.08
N LEU A 31 7.00 -11.52 -8.13
CA LEU A 31 6.33 -11.99 -9.36
C LEU A 31 6.19 -10.90 -10.42
N ASN A 32 6.27 -9.62 -10.02
CA ASN A 32 6.01 -8.48 -10.89
C ASN A 32 7.26 -7.62 -11.15
N LEU A 33 8.45 -8.04 -10.75
CA LEU A 33 9.68 -7.27 -10.96
C LEU A 33 9.98 -7.06 -12.45
N ASP A 34 9.94 -8.11 -13.25
CA ASP A 34 10.23 -8.04 -14.69
C ASP A 34 9.20 -7.19 -15.45
N SER A 35 7.92 -7.35 -15.13
CA SER A 35 6.83 -6.58 -15.75
C SER A 35 6.75 -5.13 -15.25
N ARG A 36 7.33 -4.84 -14.09
CA ARG A 36 7.38 -3.51 -13.44
C ARG A 36 6.00 -2.86 -13.28
N ASN A 37 4.98 -3.67 -13.02
CA ASN A 37 3.58 -3.27 -13.01
C ASN A 37 2.94 -3.23 -11.63
N PHE A 38 3.72 -3.39 -10.55
CA PHE A 38 3.26 -3.30 -9.17
C PHE A 38 4.10 -2.32 -8.35
N ARG A 39 3.44 -1.47 -7.56
CA ARG A 39 4.09 -0.52 -6.62
C ARG A 39 3.34 -0.44 -5.31
N ILE A 40 4.08 -0.11 -4.26
CA ILE A 40 3.54 0.29 -2.97
C ILE A 40 3.75 1.81 -2.82
N MET A 41 2.72 2.51 -2.36
CA MET A 41 2.76 3.93 -1.98
C MET A 41 2.52 4.04 -0.48
N GLY A 42 3.21 4.94 0.18
CA GLY A 42 3.01 5.17 1.61
C GLY A 42 3.67 6.46 2.11
N PRO A 43 3.14 7.08 3.17
CA PRO A 43 3.69 8.31 3.73
C PRO A 43 4.82 8.01 4.74
N ASP A 44 5.94 7.44 4.26
CA ASP A 44 7.12 7.11 5.08
C ASP A 44 6.86 6.08 6.21
N GLU A 45 5.99 5.12 5.95
CA GLU A 45 5.48 4.22 6.99
C GLU A 45 5.69 2.72 6.69
N THR A 46 6.42 2.36 5.63
CA THR A 46 6.53 0.95 5.19
C THR A 46 7.06 0.04 6.31
N SER A 47 8.13 0.44 6.98
CA SER A 47 8.72 -0.38 8.05
C SER A 47 7.88 -0.38 9.32
N SER A 48 7.34 0.77 9.73
CA SER A 48 6.47 0.87 10.92
C SER A 48 5.15 0.13 10.72
N ASN A 49 4.65 0.05 9.50
CA ASN A 49 3.50 -0.78 9.12
C ASN A 49 3.83 -2.28 9.00
N ARG A 50 5.00 -2.72 9.43
CA ARG A 50 5.44 -4.12 9.39
C ARG A 50 5.60 -4.70 7.97
N LEU A 51 5.82 -3.85 6.97
CA LEU A 51 5.98 -4.26 5.57
C LEU A 51 7.44 -4.40 5.14
N SER A 52 8.39 -4.43 6.09
CA SER A 52 9.83 -4.47 5.79
C SER A 52 10.27 -5.68 4.94
N ALA A 53 9.47 -6.75 4.89
CA ALA A 53 9.74 -7.88 4.01
C ALA A 53 9.81 -7.48 2.52
N LEU A 54 9.18 -6.36 2.11
CA LEU A 54 9.30 -5.81 0.76
C LEU A 54 10.76 -5.51 0.39
N PHE A 55 11.55 -5.03 1.35
CA PHE A 55 12.96 -4.68 1.13
C PHE A 55 13.90 -5.88 0.93
N GLU A 56 13.38 -7.11 1.05
CA GLU A 56 14.11 -8.31 0.62
C GLU A 56 14.19 -8.43 -0.91
N VAL A 57 13.31 -7.75 -1.66
CA VAL A 57 13.19 -7.91 -3.13
C VAL A 57 13.16 -6.59 -3.90
N THR A 58 13.00 -5.45 -3.24
CA THR A 58 12.98 -4.13 -3.87
C THR A 58 13.42 -3.07 -2.87
N ASP A 59 13.59 -1.84 -3.34
CA ASP A 59 13.98 -0.67 -2.55
C ASP A 59 12.89 0.41 -2.61
N ARG A 60 13.11 1.50 -1.85
CA ARG A 60 12.41 2.76 -2.04
C ARG A 60 12.86 3.41 -3.34
N THR A 61 11.94 4.01 -4.07
CA THR A 61 12.27 4.82 -5.24
C THR A 61 13.04 6.08 -4.81
N TRP A 62 14.29 6.19 -5.24
CA TRP A 62 15.14 7.33 -4.92
C TRP A 62 16.00 7.72 -6.11
N VAL A 63 15.89 8.97 -6.55
CA VAL A 63 16.58 9.48 -7.75
C VAL A 63 17.68 10.50 -7.44
N ALA A 64 17.81 10.89 -6.18
CA ALA A 64 18.88 11.79 -5.75
C ALA A 64 20.15 11.01 -5.37
N GLN A 65 21.20 11.73 -5.01
CA GLN A 65 22.44 11.13 -4.53
C GLN A 65 22.17 10.31 -3.26
N THR A 66 22.80 9.15 -3.17
CA THR A 66 22.81 8.29 -1.98
C THR A 66 24.13 8.45 -1.22
N LEU A 67 24.07 8.24 0.08
CA LEU A 67 25.23 8.19 0.97
C LEU A 67 25.57 6.74 1.32
N PRO A 68 26.78 6.44 1.80
CA PRO A 68 27.15 5.05 2.16
C PRO A 68 26.29 4.43 3.27
N GLU A 69 25.66 5.25 4.10
CA GLU A 69 24.81 4.85 5.21
C GLU A 69 23.35 4.64 4.82
N ASP A 70 22.97 5.02 3.60
CA ASP A 70 21.61 4.86 3.11
C ASP A 70 21.31 3.40 2.81
N GLU A 71 20.16 2.94 3.28
CA GLU A 71 19.69 1.58 3.08
C GLU A 71 18.40 1.56 2.25
N HIS A 72 18.29 0.58 1.37
CA HIS A 72 17.09 0.35 0.58
C HIS A 72 16.64 1.56 -0.26
N LEU A 73 17.58 2.24 -0.93
CA LEU A 73 17.31 3.32 -1.87
C LEU A 73 17.80 2.95 -3.28
N SER A 74 16.94 3.07 -4.28
CA SER A 74 17.29 2.80 -5.69
C SER A 74 16.40 3.59 -6.64
N PRO A 75 16.92 4.07 -7.78
CA PRO A 75 16.08 4.68 -8.81
C PRO A 75 15.00 3.74 -9.36
N ASP A 76 15.25 2.43 -9.31
CA ASP A 76 14.32 1.39 -9.73
C ASP A 76 13.44 0.82 -8.61
N GLY A 77 13.58 1.31 -7.39
CA GLY A 77 12.79 0.91 -6.25
C GLY A 77 11.28 0.94 -6.53
N ARG A 78 10.55 0.00 -5.96
CA ARG A 78 9.11 -0.16 -6.19
C ARG A 78 8.25 0.33 -5.04
N VAL A 79 8.87 0.77 -3.95
CA VAL A 79 8.20 1.43 -2.82
C VAL A 79 8.37 2.93 -2.98
N MET A 80 7.28 3.67 -3.05
CA MET A 80 7.25 5.13 -3.16
C MET A 80 6.80 5.72 -1.84
N GLU A 81 7.73 6.36 -1.15
CA GLU A 81 7.47 7.00 0.13
C GLU A 81 7.60 8.52 0.02
N ILE A 82 6.58 9.22 0.52
CA ILE A 82 6.61 10.66 0.74
C ILE A 82 5.60 11.02 1.84
N LEU A 83 6.01 11.85 2.78
CA LEU A 83 5.15 12.29 3.88
C LEU A 83 4.05 13.26 3.38
N SER A 84 3.17 12.71 2.55
CA SER A 84 2.02 13.39 1.95
C SER A 84 1.04 12.36 1.41
N GLU A 85 -0.03 12.13 2.12
CA GLU A 85 -1.10 11.20 1.74
C GLU A 85 -1.74 11.58 0.41
N HIS A 86 -1.93 12.89 0.16
CA HIS A 86 -2.44 13.40 -1.13
C HIS A 86 -1.54 12.99 -2.29
N THR A 87 -0.22 13.09 -2.12
CA THR A 87 0.74 12.70 -3.17
C THR A 87 0.72 11.19 -3.37
N CYS A 88 0.70 10.39 -2.29
CA CYS A 88 0.59 8.93 -2.37
C CYS A 88 -0.68 8.51 -3.10
N GLN A 89 -1.81 9.12 -2.77
CA GLN A 89 -3.09 8.89 -3.45
C GLN A 89 -3.01 9.23 -4.93
N GLY A 90 -2.51 10.41 -5.28
CA GLY A 90 -2.37 10.84 -6.66
C GLY A 90 -1.45 9.96 -7.49
N TRP A 91 -0.34 9.51 -6.90
CA TRP A 91 0.56 8.55 -7.54
C TRP A 91 -0.13 7.22 -7.82
N LEU A 92 -0.87 6.69 -6.83
CA LEU A 92 -1.57 5.41 -7.01
C LEU A 92 -2.65 5.54 -8.08
N GLU A 93 -3.49 6.57 -8.04
CA GLU A 93 -4.51 6.83 -9.07
C GLU A 93 -3.91 6.89 -10.47
N GLY A 94 -2.87 7.70 -10.65
CA GLY A 94 -2.17 7.81 -11.94
C GLY A 94 -1.55 6.48 -12.40
N TYR A 95 -1.01 5.71 -11.48
CA TYR A 95 -0.41 4.41 -11.77
C TYR A 95 -1.45 3.37 -12.23
N LEU A 96 -2.60 3.33 -11.57
CA LEU A 96 -3.72 2.46 -11.94
C LEU A 96 -4.28 2.81 -13.32
N LEU A 97 -4.33 4.11 -13.66
CA LEU A 97 -4.75 4.60 -14.98
C LEU A 97 -3.93 4.05 -16.14
N THR A 98 -2.70 3.67 -15.89
CA THR A 98 -1.81 3.09 -16.89
C THR A 98 -1.98 1.57 -17.04
N GLY A 99 -2.99 0.97 -16.40
CA GLY A 99 -3.23 -0.48 -16.40
C GLY A 99 -2.32 -1.26 -15.46
N ARG A 100 -1.67 -0.57 -14.54
CA ARG A 100 -0.80 -1.17 -13.52
C ARG A 100 -1.54 -1.37 -12.21
N HIS A 101 -0.89 -2.02 -11.24
CA HIS A 101 -1.48 -2.35 -9.95
C HIS A 101 -0.64 -1.76 -8.82
N GLY A 102 -1.30 -1.43 -7.72
CA GLY A 102 -0.61 -0.91 -6.56
C GLY A 102 -1.46 -0.94 -5.30
N LEU A 103 -0.84 -0.53 -4.21
CA LEU A 103 -1.46 -0.46 -2.90
C LEU A 103 -0.95 0.78 -2.19
N PHE A 104 -1.85 1.46 -1.47
CA PHE A 104 -1.50 2.54 -0.57
C PHE A 104 -1.60 2.04 0.88
N SER A 105 -0.47 2.05 1.59
CA SER A 105 -0.41 1.72 3.00
C SER A 105 -0.39 3.00 3.83
N CYS A 106 -1.31 3.14 4.79
CA CYS A 106 -1.46 4.32 5.63
C CYS A 106 -1.96 3.93 7.02
N TYR A 107 -1.67 4.74 8.02
CA TYR A 107 -2.33 4.65 9.31
C TYR A 107 -3.81 5.07 9.18
N GLU A 108 -4.66 4.40 9.94
CA GLU A 108 -6.11 4.56 9.89
C GLU A 108 -6.54 6.02 10.08
N ALA A 109 -5.95 6.73 11.03
CA ALA A 109 -6.30 8.12 11.32
C ALA A 109 -5.95 9.09 10.18
N PHE A 110 -4.93 8.80 9.39
CA PHE A 110 -4.44 9.74 8.38
C PHE A 110 -5.05 9.52 7.00
N ILE A 111 -5.70 8.39 6.77
CA ILE A 111 -6.37 8.15 5.49
C ILE A 111 -7.50 9.14 5.21
N HIS A 112 -8.11 9.74 6.23
CA HIS A 112 -9.11 10.80 6.08
C HIS A 112 -8.59 12.03 5.32
N ILE A 113 -7.29 12.26 5.29
CA ILE A 113 -6.68 13.34 4.51
C ILE A 113 -7.05 13.23 3.03
N ILE A 114 -7.32 12.04 2.52
CA ILE A 114 -7.63 11.81 1.10
C ILE A 114 -9.12 11.53 0.82
N ASP A 115 -10.02 11.71 1.76
CA ASP A 115 -11.46 11.45 1.59
C ASP A 115 -12.04 12.06 0.33
N SER A 116 -11.73 13.33 0.08
CA SER A 116 -12.20 14.02 -1.12
C SER A 116 -11.63 13.44 -2.40
N MET A 117 -10.35 13.11 -2.44
CA MET A 117 -9.71 12.47 -3.59
C MET A 117 -10.29 11.09 -3.85
N PHE A 118 -10.45 10.29 -2.81
CA PHE A 118 -11.08 8.98 -2.89
C PHE A 118 -12.50 9.06 -3.51
N ASN A 119 -13.33 9.97 -3.01
CA ASN A 119 -14.68 10.18 -3.53
C ASN A 119 -14.69 10.60 -5.01
N GLN A 120 -13.77 11.46 -5.44
CA GLN A 120 -13.64 11.84 -6.84
C GLN A 120 -13.16 10.68 -7.71
N HIS A 121 -12.18 9.91 -7.23
CA HIS A 121 -11.72 8.70 -7.93
C HIS A 121 -12.85 7.68 -8.13
N ALA A 122 -13.67 7.45 -7.11
CA ALA A 122 -14.80 6.52 -7.20
C ALA A 122 -15.82 6.94 -8.27
N LYS A 123 -16.17 8.24 -8.33
CA LYS A 123 -17.07 8.79 -9.35
C LYS A 123 -16.50 8.61 -10.75
N TRP A 124 -15.29 8.96 -10.95
CA TRP A 124 -14.56 8.88 -12.20
C TRP A 124 -14.36 7.42 -12.65
N LEU A 125 -14.02 6.51 -11.72
CA LEU A 125 -13.93 5.09 -12.01
C LEU A 125 -15.26 4.52 -12.49
N LYS A 126 -16.37 4.94 -11.89
CA LYS A 126 -17.74 4.57 -12.30
C LYS A 126 -18.03 5.03 -13.74
N VAL A 127 -17.71 6.27 -14.07
CA VAL A 127 -17.89 6.81 -15.44
C VAL A 127 -16.98 6.06 -16.42
N SER A 128 -15.71 5.93 -16.10
CA SER A 128 -14.73 5.25 -16.96
C SER A 128 -15.10 3.81 -17.28
N SER A 129 -15.66 3.08 -16.30
CA SER A 129 -16.03 1.68 -16.46
C SER A 129 -17.33 1.47 -17.24
N LYS A 130 -18.23 2.46 -17.25
CA LYS A 130 -19.57 2.34 -17.87
C LYS A 130 -19.71 3.03 -19.21
N GLU A 131 -19.03 4.16 -19.39
CA GLU A 131 -19.28 5.04 -20.52
C GLU A 131 -18.14 5.10 -21.54
N ILE A 132 -16.93 4.64 -21.15
CA ILE A 132 -15.76 4.70 -22.02
C ILE A 132 -15.47 3.29 -22.59
N SER A 133 -16.14 2.94 -23.68
CA SER A 133 -16.08 1.59 -24.27
C SER A 133 -14.72 1.20 -24.86
N TRP A 134 -13.88 2.17 -25.22
CA TRP A 134 -12.56 1.92 -25.83
C TRP A 134 -11.45 1.70 -24.81
N ARG A 135 -11.73 1.91 -23.54
CA ARG A 135 -10.73 1.80 -22.47
C ARG A 135 -10.71 0.39 -21.89
N SER A 136 -9.50 -0.14 -21.67
CA SER A 136 -9.33 -1.36 -20.89
C SER A 136 -9.76 -1.16 -19.43
N PRO A 137 -10.21 -2.21 -18.75
CA PRO A 137 -10.55 -2.13 -17.33
C PRO A 137 -9.42 -1.54 -16.50
N ILE A 138 -9.77 -0.70 -15.54
CA ILE A 138 -8.82 -0.08 -14.61
C ILE A 138 -8.73 -0.95 -13.37
N ALA A 139 -7.52 -1.12 -12.84
CA ALA A 139 -7.29 -1.87 -11.62
C ALA A 139 -7.94 -1.20 -10.40
N SER A 140 -8.29 -2.01 -9.42
CA SER A 140 -8.86 -1.53 -8.15
C SER A 140 -7.89 -0.64 -7.40
N LEU A 141 -8.44 0.37 -6.74
CA LEU A 141 -7.74 1.17 -5.75
C LEU A 141 -7.71 0.37 -4.44
N ASN A 142 -6.53 0.03 -3.97
CA ASN A 142 -6.35 -0.80 -2.78
C ASN A 142 -5.67 -0.01 -1.67
N TYR A 143 -6.24 -0.07 -0.47
CA TYR A 143 -5.66 0.48 0.74
C TYR A 143 -5.31 -0.62 1.73
N LEU A 144 -4.22 -0.45 2.45
CA LEU A 144 -3.90 -1.19 3.65
C LEU A 144 -3.89 -0.21 4.81
N LEU A 145 -4.96 -0.23 5.60
CA LEU A 145 -5.06 0.59 6.81
C LEU A 145 -4.45 -0.17 7.98
N THR A 146 -3.64 0.51 8.74
CA THR A 146 -2.92 -0.03 9.88
C THR A 146 -3.18 0.78 11.14
N SER A 147 -2.61 0.40 12.28
CA SER A 147 -2.83 1.04 13.57
C SER A 147 -4.28 0.99 14.04
N HIS A 148 -4.92 -0.16 13.88
CA HIS A 148 -6.30 -0.39 14.30
C HIS A 148 -6.47 -0.40 15.82
N VAL A 149 -7.72 -0.22 16.25
CA VAL A 149 -8.19 -0.02 17.63
C VAL A 149 -7.70 -1.07 18.64
N TRP A 150 -7.48 -2.29 18.21
CA TRP A 150 -7.21 -3.42 19.10
C TRP A 150 -5.88 -3.37 19.80
N ARG A 151 -4.84 -2.98 19.09
CA ARG A 151 -3.50 -3.10 19.60
C ARG A 151 -2.56 -2.14 18.92
N GLN A 152 -2.05 -1.22 19.71
CA GLN A 152 -1.08 -0.25 19.27
C GLN A 152 0.12 -0.27 20.18
N ASP A 153 1.21 -0.78 19.68
CA ASP A 153 2.42 -0.92 20.46
C ASP A 153 3.20 0.40 20.61
N HIS A 154 3.05 1.33 19.65
CA HIS A 154 3.87 2.55 19.62
C HIS A 154 3.11 3.83 19.29
N ASN A 155 2.00 3.78 18.58
CA ASN A 155 1.30 4.98 18.11
C ASN A 155 0.12 5.42 19.01
N GLY A 156 -0.32 4.56 19.94
CA GLY A 156 -1.45 4.84 20.81
C GLY A 156 -2.74 5.16 20.03
N PHE A 157 -3.71 5.76 20.70
CA PHE A 157 -5.01 6.09 20.11
C PHE A 157 -4.95 7.21 19.06
N SER A 158 -3.91 8.01 19.02
CA SER A 158 -3.78 9.13 18.09
C SER A 158 -3.70 8.71 16.61
N HIS A 159 -3.44 7.42 16.33
CA HIS A 159 -3.34 6.87 14.99
C HIS A 159 -4.54 5.98 14.62
N GLN A 160 -5.57 5.97 15.46
CA GLN A 160 -6.80 5.21 15.26
C GLN A 160 -7.94 6.14 14.82
N ASP A 161 -8.60 5.78 13.75
CA ASP A 161 -9.87 6.38 13.37
C ASP A 161 -10.60 5.48 12.35
N PRO A 162 -11.56 4.66 12.78
CA PRO A 162 -12.28 3.74 11.91
C PRO A 162 -13.27 4.42 10.97
N GLY A 163 -13.49 5.74 11.12
CA GLY A 163 -14.52 6.48 10.37
C GLY A 163 -14.36 6.45 8.85
N PHE A 164 -13.16 6.29 8.32
CA PHE A 164 -12.95 6.18 6.88
C PHE A 164 -13.69 4.97 6.27
N ILE A 165 -13.79 3.86 7.00
CA ILE A 165 -14.47 2.64 6.53
C ILE A 165 -15.96 2.89 6.33
N ASP A 166 -16.55 3.81 7.07
CA ASP A 166 -17.96 4.18 6.91
C ASP A 166 -18.23 4.99 5.62
N HIS A 167 -17.18 5.51 4.97
CA HIS A 167 -17.29 6.25 3.71
C HIS A 167 -17.14 5.36 2.46
N VAL A 168 -16.68 4.13 2.63
CA VAL A 168 -16.41 3.18 1.54
C VAL A 168 -17.61 2.26 1.35
#